data_b5c9ad1076956f9f7da37c1c13da604d
#
_entry.id   b5c9ad1076956f9f7da37c1c13da604d
#
_cell.length_a   1.000
_cell.length_b   1.000
_cell.length_c   1.000
_cell.angle_alpha   90.00
_cell.angle_beta   90.00
_cell.angle_gamma   90.00
#
_symmetry.space_group_name_H-M   'P 1'
#
loop_
_entity.id
_entity.type
_entity.pdbx_description
1 polymer ?
#
loop_
_entity_poly.entity_id
_entity_poly.type
_entity_poly.pdbx_seq_one_letter_code
_entity_poly.pdbx_strand_id
1 'polypeptide(L)'
;MAHVAFTTFAVLKHPYPHPDNDSFNDLEPLVFGASETSPGFVARATAVDTVTTRWTNFGRDYGEWGMFQAPSFYTGGREDDTDTRASTLSLWQDLESVFAYAYSDIHLHALRNRREWFVHLPNRLYAAWWVPEGTVPTWQDACERLEYIDAHGPTPRAFDFREAFDADGSPYTLRRPASPKASA
;
A
#
# COMPACT_ATOMS: atom_id res chain seq x y z
N MET A 1 3.99 -5.82 -21.97
CA MET A 1 3.12 -6.46 -20.92
C MET A 1 2.68 -5.37 -19.97
N ALA A 2 1.71 -5.60 -19.10
CA ALA A 2 1.30 -4.62 -18.08
C ALA A 2 1.75 -5.11 -16.69
N HIS A 3 2.00 -4.19 -15.77
CA HIS A 3 2.28 -4.45 -14.36
C HIS A 3 1.11 -4.00 -13.48
N VAL A 4 1.03 -4.50 -12.25
CA VAL A 4 0.05 -4.08 -11.26
C VAL A 4 0.70 -3.09 -10.31
N ALA A 5 0.16 -1.89 -10.24
CA ALA A 5 0.44 -0.95 -9.17
C ALA A 5 -0.51 -1.22 -7.99
N PHE A 6 0.02 -1.14 -6.78
CA PHE A 6 -0.72 -1.41 -5.54
C PHE A 6 -0.36 -0.38 -4.48
N THR A 7 -1.38 0.24 -3.90
CA THR A 7 -1.23 1.22 -2.84
C THR A 7 -2.07 0.90 -1.64
N THR A 8 -1.56 1.24 -0.45
CA THR A 8 -2.30 1.22 0.80
C THR A 8 -2.17 2.56 1.51
N PHE A 9 -3.18 2.91 2.29
CA PHE A 9 -3.20 4.12 3.11
C PHE A 9 -3.72 3.79 4.50
N ALA A 10 -3.01 4.22 5.54
CA ALA A 10 -3.43 4.10 6.93
C ALA A 10 -2.88 5.27 7.75
N VAL A 11 -3.50 5.55 8.90
CA VAL A 11 -3.09 6.58 9.84
C VAL A 11 -2.88 5.94 11.20
N LEU A 12 -1.70 6.13 11.80
CA LEU A 12 -1.42 5.66 13.14
C LEU A 12 -2.28 6.42 14.16
N LYS A 13 -2.69 5.73 15.23
CA LYS A 13 -3.45 6.32 16.33
C LYS A 13 -2.65 7.37 17.11
N HIS A 14 -1.34 7.23 17.12
CA HIS A 14 -0.42 8.10 17.83
C HIS A 14 0.61 8.68 16.85
N PRO A 15 0.96 9.96 16.97
CA PRO A 15 2.02 10.56 16.17
C PRO A 15 3.39 9.99 16.57
N TYR A 16 4.38 10.11 15.70
CA TYR A 16 5.75 9.77 16.05
C TYR A 16 6.41 10.84 16.93
N PRO A 17 7.34 10.42 17.80
CA PRO A 17 7.54 9.08 18.32
C PRO A 17 6.57 8.81 19.48
N HIS A 18 5.92 7.67 19.48
CA HIS A 18 5.07 7.23 20.58
C HIS A 18 5.31 5.74 20.89
N PRO A 19 5.43 5.32 22.18
CA PRO A 19 5.72 3.92 22.51
C PRO A 19 4.70 2.92 21.98
N ASP A 20 3.44 3.30 21.84
CA ASP A 20 2.39 2.44 21.28
C ASP A 20 2.60 2.12 19.79
N ASN A 21 3.50 2.83 19.11
CA ASN A 21 3.90 2.55 17.75
C ASN A 21 5.06 1.55 17.64
N ASP A 22 5.73 1.18 18.72
CA ASP A 22 6.96 0.39 18.71
C ASP A 22 6.76 -0.96 18.00
N SER A 23 5.67 -1.66 18.30
CA SER A 23 5.38 -2.95 17.65
C SER A 23 5.10 -2.82 16.15
N PHE A 24 4.55 -1.70 15.69
CA PHE A 24 4.41 -1.39 14.27
C PHE A 24 5.79 -1.08 13.65
N ASN A 25 6.60 -0.26 14.31
CA ASN A 25 7.93 0.13 13.83
C ASN A 25 8.87 -1.07 13.70
N ASP A 26 8.79 -2.02 14.63
CA ASP A 26 9.58 -3.26 14.58
C ASP A 26 9.16 -4.18 13.42
N LEU A 27 7.87 -4.18 13.08
CA LEU A 27 7.32 -5.05 12.03
C LEU A 27 7.48 -4.45 10.63
N GLU A 28 7.42 -3.13 10.47
CA GLU A 28 7.45 -2.44 9.17
C GLU A 28 8.63 -2.86 8.28
N PRO A 29 9.91 -2.86 8.74
CA PRO A 29 11.03 -3.27 7.89
C PRO A 29 10.96 -4.74 7.49
N LEU A 30 10.38 -5.61 8.32
CA LEU A 30 10.19 -7.02 7.99
C LEU A 30 9.14 -7.22 6.89
N VAL A 31 8.07 -6.43 6.94
CA VAL A 31 7.01 -6.43 5.91
C VAL A 31 7.58 -5.93 4.58
N PHE A 32 8.37 -4.86 4.56
CA PHE A 32 9.03 -4.38 3.35
C PHE A 32 10.05 -5.40 2.81
N GLY A 33 10.90 -5.97 3.64
CA GLY A 33 11.85 -7.01 3.22
C GLY A 33 11.16 -8.24 2.64
N ALA A 34 10.02 -8.64 3.20
CA ALA A 34 9.22 -9.72 2.66
C ALA A 34 8.61 -9.38 1.29
N SER A 35 8.17 -8.13 1.07
CA SER A 35 7.68 -7.71 -0.24
C SER A 35 8.78 -7.77 -1.30
N GLU A 36 9.96 -7.25 -0.98
CA GLU A 36 11.11 -7.19 -1.90
C GLU A 36 11.64 -8.57 -2.33
N THR A 37 11.41 -9.59 -1.50
CA THR A 37 11.80 -10.97 -1.80
C THR A 37 10.64 -11.84 -2.33
N SER A 38 9.44 -11.28 -2.44
CA SER A 38 8.28 -12.02 -2.93
C SER A 38 8.33 -12.23 -4.44
N PRO A 39 7.93 -13.41 -4.95
CA PRO A 39 7.80 -13.64 -6.39
C PRO A 39 6.93 -12.57 -7.05
N GLY A 40 7.38 -12.07 -8.20
CA GLY A 40 6.66 -11.05 -8.96
C GLY A 40 6.74 -9.63 -8.42
N PHE A 41 7.48 -9.37 -7.34
CA PHE A 41 7.80 -8.01 -6.92
C PHE A 41 8.68 -7.32 -7.98
N VAL A 42 8.36 -6.08 -8.32
CA VAL A 42 9.13 -5.28 -9.28
C VAL A 42 9.85 -4.15 -8.58
N ALA A 43 9.12 -3.30 -7.86
CA ALA A 43 9.68 -2.15 -7.15
C ALA A 43 8.69 -1.60 -6.12
N ARG A 44 9.15 -0.72 -5.24
CA ARG A 44 8.31 0.09 -4.36
C ARG A 44 8.83 1.50 -4.22
N ALA A 45 7.95 2.42 -3.89
CA ALA A 45 8.32 3.77 -3.54
C ALA A 45 9.19 3.78 -2.27
N THR A 46 10.40 4.29 -2.40
CA THR A 46 11.34 4.50 -1.30
C THR A 46 11.80 5.95 -1.33
N ALA A 47 11.74 6.62 -0.17
CA ALA A 47 12.17 8.01 -0.09
C ALA A 47 13.65 8.14 -0.44
N VAL A 48 13.96 9.13 -1.28
CA VAL A 48 15.33 9.41 -1.75
C VAL A 48 15.95 10.60 -1.02
N ASP A 49 15.15 11.37 -0.28
CA ASP A 49 15.66 12.46 0.53
C ASP A 49 16.41 11.93 1.77
N THR A 50 17.38 12.72 2.24
CA THR A 50 18.22 12.39 3.40
C THR A 50 17.68 12.95 4.72
N VAL A 51 16.42 13.39 4.74
CA VAL A 51 15.82 14.01 5.95
C VAL A 51 15.47 12.93 6.95
N THR A 52 16.35 12.73 7.93
CA THR A 52 16.22 11.69 8.98
C THR A 52 15.37 12.12 10.17
N THR A 53 14.99 13.39 10.27
CA THR A 53 14.30 13.96 11.44
C THR A 53 12.80 14.20 11.23
N ARG A 54 12.26 13.88 10.07
CA ARG A 54 10.81 14.00 9.81
C ARG A 54 10.09 12.75 10.25
N TRP A 55 9.14 12.95 11.15
CA TRP A 55 8.22 11.92 11.62
C TRP A 55 6.95 11.80 10.77
N THR A 56 6.93 12.48 9.62
CA THR A 56 5.84 12.48 8.64
C THR A 56 6.38 12.18 7.26
N ASN A 57 5.56 11.59 6.39
CA ASN A 57 5.89 11.44 4.97
C ASN A 57 5.54 12.69 4.13
N PHE A 58 4.84 13.68 4.67
CA PHE A 58 4.54 14.89 3.91
C PHE A 58 5.81 15.64 3.48
N GLY A 59 5.80 16.05 2.22
CA GLY A 59 6.93 16.74 1.61
C GLY A 59 8.18 15.87 1.44
N ARG A 60 8.09 14.54 1.57
CA ARG A 60 9.17 13.63 1.25
C ARG A 60 9.21 13.35 -0.24
N ASP A 61 10.43 13.30 -0.78
CA ASP A 61 10.70 12.98 -2.17
C ASP A 61 10.96 11.48 -2.33
N TYR A 62 10.25 10.87 -3.28
CA TYR A 62 10.39 9.46 -3.63
C TYR A 62 10.94 9.27 -5.06
N GLY A 63 11.64 10.29 -5.61
CA GLY A 63 12.24 10.23 -6.94
C GLY A 63 11.19 10.06 -8.02
N GLU A 64 11.31 9.06 -8.88
CA GLU A 64 10.37 8.80 -9.97
C GLU A 64 8.92 8.53 -9.50
N TRP A 65 8.73 8.15 -8.24
CA TRP A 65 7.42 7.97 -7.62
C TRP A 65 6.77 9.29 -7.17
N GLY A 66 7.47 10.41 -7.33
CA GLY A 66 7.02 11.76 -7.00
C GLY A 66 7.06 12.09 -5.51
N MET A 67 6.58 13.28 -5.19
CA MET A 67 6.44 13.75 -3.80
C MET A 67 5.27 13.02 -3.12
N PHE A 68 5.45 12.66 -1.85
CA PHE A 68 4.37 12.04 -1.09
C PHE A 68 3.14 12.93 -1.02
N GLN A 69 2.00 12.34 -1.28
CA GLN A 69 0.68 12.96 -1.15
C GLN A 69 -0.25 12.05 -0.33
N ALA A 70 -1.23 12.65 0.32
CA ALA A 70 -2.32 11.93 0.97
C ALA A 70 -3.63 12.17 0.23
N PRO A 71 -4.55 11.18 0.20
CA PRO A 71 -5.86 11.34 -0.42
C PRO A 71 -6.63 12.52 0.17
N SER A 72 -7.45 13.20 -0.64
CA SER A 72 -8.17 14.40 -0.23
C SER A 72 -9.23 14.15 0.86
N PHE A 73 -9.72 12.94 0.98
CA PHE A 73 -10.64 12.57 2.07
C PHE A 73 -9.94 12.56 3.45
N TYR A 74 -8.61 12.57 3.49
CA TYR A 74 -7.85 12.69 4.72
C TYR A 74 -7.41 14.15 4.93
N THR A 75 -7.87 14.77 6.01
CA THR A 75 -7.65 16.19 6.30
C THR A 75 -6.79 16.46 7.53
N GLY A 76 -6.38 15.42 8.28
CA GLY A 76 -5.57 15.57 9.48
C GLY A 76 -4.08 15.74 9.20
N GLY A 77 -3.35 16.40 10.11
CA GLY A 77 -1.88 16.45 10.18
C GLY A 77 -1.13 16.88 8.93
N ARG A 78 -1.75 17.62 8.03
CA ARG A 78 -1.13 17.98 6.74
C ARG A 78 -0.03 19.01 6.84
N GLU A 79 -0.11 19.89 7.82
CA GLU A 79 0.76 21.06 7.98
C GLU A 79 1.75 20.89 9.13
N ASP A 80 1.48 19.97 10.04
CA ASP A 80 2.33 19.65 11.17
C ASP A 80 2.64 18.15 11.23
N ASP A 81 3.59 17.77 12.06
CA ASP A 81 4.03 16.38 12.23
C ASP A 81 3.15 15.61 13.23
N THR A 82 1.88 16.01 13.42
CA THR A 82 0.98 15.42 14.41
C THR A 82 0.43 14.06 14.01
N ASP A 83 0.38 13.78 12.70
CA ASP A 83 -0.10 12.51 12.18
C ASP A 83 0.98 11.76 11.43
N THR A 84 1.07 10.48 11.67
CA THR A 84 1.93 9.59 10.91
C THR A 84 1.09 8.65 10.06
N ARG A 85 1.37 8.65 8.75
CA ARG A 85 0.69 7.80 7.78
C ARG A 85 1.58 6.64 7.39
N ALA A 86 1.06 5.45 7.54
CA ALA A 86 1.64 4.23 7.00
C ALA A 86 1.06 3.99 5.61
N SER A 87 1.71 4.55 4.59
CA SER A 87 1.28 4.44 3.20
C SER A 87 2.33 3.69 2.40
N THR A 88 1.88 2.83 1.50
CA THR A 88 2.76 2.08 0.60
C THR A 88 2.33 2.27 -0.84
N LEU A 89 3.31 2.27 -1.74
CA LEU A 89 3.08 2.23 -3.18
C LEU A 89 4.12 1.28 -3.78
N SER A 90 3.64 0.28 -4.52
CA SER A 90 4.48 -0.80 -5.04
C SER A 90 4.02 -1.25 -6.42
N LEU A 91 4.93 -1.90 -7.15
CA LEU A 91 4.75 -2.39 -8.50
C LEU A 91 5.04 -3.89 -8.54
N TRP A 92 4.18 -4.64 -9.22
CA TRP A 92 4.19 -6.10 -9.27
C TRP A 92 3.99 -6.60 -10.70
N GLN A 93 4.53 -7.77 -11.01
CA GLN A 93 4.38 -8.38 -12.33
C GLN A 93 2.92 -8.70 -12.67
N ASP A 94 2.17 -9.18 -11.68
CA ASP A 94 0.79 -9.60 -11.84
C ASP A 94 -0.01 -9.48 -10.53
N LEU A 95 -1.31 -9.69 -10.64
CA LEU A 95 -2.24 -9.54 -9.56
C LEU A 95 -2.15 -10.68 -8.53
N GLU A 96 -1.80 -11.88 -8.97
CA GLU A 96 -1.59 -13.04 -8.11
C GLU A 96 -0.40 -12.84 -7.17
N SER A 97 0.66 -12.23 -7.67
CA SER A 97 1.88 -11.95 -6.91
C SER A 97 1.61 -10.99 -5.76
N VAL A 98 0.97 -9.85 -6.01
CA VAL A 98 0.60 -8.91 -4.95
C VAL A 98 -0.43 -9.50 -3.99
N PHE A 99 -1.38 -10.29 -4.49
CA PHE A 99 -2.36 -10.98 -3.65
C PHE A 99 -1.71 -12.02 -2.74
N ALA A 100 -0.79 -12.84 -3.26
CA ALA A 100 -0.06 -13.83 -2.48
C ALA A 100 0.77 -13.16 -1.38
N TYR A 101 1.47 -12.07 -1.69
CA TYR A 101 2.19 -11.26 -0.71
C TYR A 101 1.26 -10.68 0.35
N ALA A 102 0.15 -10.04 -0.04
CA ALA A 102 -0.78 -9.39 0.88
C ALA A 102 -1.40 -10.36 1.90
N TYR A 103 -1.43 -11.65 1.59
CA TYR A 103 -1.90 -12.71 2.48
C TYR A 103 -0.78 -13.67 2.93
N SER A 104 0.49 -13.31 2.73
CA SER A 104 1.64 -14.04 3.29
C SER A 104 1.69 -13.92 4.81
N ASP A 105 2.40 -14.84 5.48
CA ASP A 105 2.41 -14.95 6.94
C ASP A 105 2.76 -13.64 7.65
N ILE A 106 3.81 -12.94 7.20
CA ILE A 106 4.26 -11.70 7.85
C ILE A 106 3.27 -10.56 7.62
N HIS A 107 2.77 -10.39 6.38
CA HIS A 107 1.80 -9.35 6.08
C HIS A 107 0.43 -9.65 6.71
N LEU A 108 0.04 -10.93 6.78
CA LEU A 108 -1.17 -11.35 7.48
C LEU A 108 -1.08 -11.06 8.99
N HIS A 109 0.12 -11.19 9.58
CA HIS A 109 0.34 -10.77 10.96
C HIS A 109 0.10 -9.25 11.13
N ALA A 110 0.64 -8.42 10.24
CA ALA A 110 0.37 -6.98 10.22
C ALA A 110 -1.14 -6.68 10.08
N LEU A 111 -1.83 -7.36 9.17
CA LEU A 111 -3.27 -7.19 8.97
C LEU A 111 -4.10 -7.56 10.21
N ARG A 112 -3.69 -8.57 10.99
CA ARG A 112 -4.37 -8.96 12.23
C ARG A 112 -4.24 -7.89 13.31
N ASN A 113 -3.05 -7.26 13.42
CA ASN A 113 -2.76 -6.27 14.44
C ASN A 113 -3.15 -4.83 14.02
N ARG A 114 -3.58 -4.62 12.78
CA ARG A 114 -3.88 -3.28 12.24
C ARG A 114 -4.82 -2.43 13.12
N ARG A 115 -5.74 -3.06 13.87
CA ARG A 115 -6.68 -2.36 14.75
C ARG A 115 -6.02 -1.81 16.01
N GLU A 116 -4.87 -2.31 16.38
CA GLU A 116 -4.09 -1.81 17.50
C GLU A 116 -3.39 -0.51 17.11
N TRP A 117 -2.87 -0.45 15.89
CA TRP A 117 -2.03 0.65 15.42
C TRP A 117 -2.80 1.78 14.75
N PHE A 118 -3.82 1.43 13.93
CA PHE A 118 -4.42 2.40 13.02
C PHE A 118 -5.78 2.90 13.44
N VAL A 119 -6.03 4.17 13.12
CA VAL A 119 -7.36 4.78 13.18
C VAL A 119 -8.27 4.09 12.18
N HIS A 120 -9.52 3.85 12.58
CA HIS A 120 -10.54 3.35 11.66
C HIS A 120 -11.04 4.51 10.77
N LEU A 121 -10.77 4.42 9.49
CA LEU A 121 -11.33 5.31 8.48
C LEU A 121 -12.47 4.60 7.74
N PRO A 122 -13.56 5.31 7.37
CA PRO A 122 -14.69 4.71 6.67
C PRO A 122 -14.38 4.45 5.18
N ASN A 123 -13.31 5.02 4.68
CA ASN A 123 -12.91 5.03 3.27
C ASN A 123 -12.29 3.71 2.83
N ARG A 124 -12.20 3.51 1.53
CA ARG A 124 -11.37 2.43 0.94
C ARG A 124 -9.91 2.80 1.06
N LEU A 125 -9.13 1.93 1.71
CA LEU A 125 -7.76 2.21 2.12
C LEU A 125 -6.70 1.46 1.32
N TYR A 126 -7.09 0.78 0.25
CA TYR A 126 -6.17 0.21 -0.72
C TYR A 126 -6.80 0.14 -2.10
N ALA A 127 -5.95 0.21 -3.10
CA ALA A 127 -6.32 0.09 -4.50
C ALA A 127 -5.23 -0.61 -5.31
N ALA A 128 -5.65 -1.37 -6.32
CA ALA A 128 -4.81 -1.89 -7.37
C ALA A 128 -5.26 -1.34 -8.72
N TRP A 129 -4.33 -1.20 -9.67
CA TRP A 129 -4.60 -0.83 -11.05
C TRP A 129 -3.48 -1.30 -11.96
N TRP A 130 -3.79 -1.46 -13.23
CA TRP A 130 -2.80 -1.84 -14.23
C TRP A 130 -2.08 -0.62 -14.80
N VAL A 131 -0.76 -0.74 -15.00
CA VAL A 131 0.10 0.25 -15.65
C VAL A 131 0.90 -0.42 -16.78
N PRO A 132 1.23 0.30 -17.86
CA PRO A 132 2.13 -0.22 -18.89
C PRO A 132 3.48 -0.62 -18.29
N GLU A 133 4.10 -1.67 -18.83
CA GLU A 133 5.47 -2.04 -18.48
C GLU A 133 6.44 -0.86 -18.69
N GLY A 134 7.33 -0.63 -17.73
CA GLY A 134 8.25 0.51 -17.74
C GLY A 134 7.64 1.81 -17.20
N THR A 135 6.37 1.82 -16.81
CA THR A 135 5.75 2.97 -16.13
C THR A 135 5.93 2.85 -14.63
N VAL A 136 6.43 3.91 -13.99
CA VAL A 136 6.49 4.05 -12.53
C VAL A 136 5.26 4.82 -12.07
N PRO A 137 4.38 4.24 -11.25
CA PRO A 137 3.23 4.95 -10.69
C PRO A 137 3.69 5.98 -9.65
N THR A 138 2.98 7.11 -9.57
CA THR A 138 3.31 8.18 -8.63
C THR A 138 2.41 8.18 -7.41
N TRP A 139 2.81 8.89 -6.34
CA TRP A 139 1.95 9.13 -5.18
C TRP A 139 0.68 9.91 -5.55
N GLN A 140 0.73 10.75 -6.57
CA GLN A 140 -0.46 11.39 -7.12
C GLN A 140 -1.42 10.36 -7.71
N ASP A 141 -0.91 9.44 -8.54
CA ASP A 141 -1.73 8.35 -9.09
C ASP A 141 -2.37 7.52 -7.97
N ALA A 142 -1.59 7.19 -6.93
CA ALA A 142 -2.08 6.43 -5.78
C ALA A 142 -3.25 7.14 -5.08
N CYS A 143 -3.15 8.44 -4.84
CA CYS A 143 -4.23 9.24 -4.25
C CYS A 143 -5.47 9.27 -5.16
N GLU A 144 -5.29 9.53 -6.45
CA GLU A 144 -6.39 9.54 -7.43
C GLU A 144 -7.11 8.18 -7.51
N ARG A 145 -6.38 7.06 -7.39
CA ARG A 145 -6.97 5.72 -7.39
C ARG A 145 -7.72 5.41 -6.09
N LEU A 146 -7.19 5.82 -4.94
CA LEU A 146 -7.88 5.67 -3.66
C LEU A 146 -9.16 6.49 -3.59
N GLU A 147 -9.11 7.74 -4.03
CA GLU A 147 -10.28 8.62 -4.10
C GLU A 147 -11.33 8.09 -5.08
N TYR A 148 -10.87 7.61 -6.23
CA TYR A 148 -11.76 7.07 -7.25
C TYR A 148 -12.50 5.82 -6.77
N ILE A 149 -11.78 4.84 -6.22
CA ILE A 149 -12.41 3.60 -5.72
C ILE A 149 -13.31 3.86 -4.50
N ASP A 150 -12.99 4.87 -3.70
CA ASP A 150 -13.83 5.27 -2.57
C ASP A 150 -15.17 5.87 -3.05
N ALA A 151 -15.13 6.70 -4.08
CA ALA A 151 -16.32 7.38 -4.62
C ALA A 151 -17.18 6.49 -5.52
N HIS A 152 -16.59 5.56 -6.28
CA HIS A 152 -17.27 4.84 -7.36
C HIS A 152 -17.34 3.32 -7.15
N GLY A 153 -16.61 2.78 -6.16
CA GLY A 153 -16.39 1.34 -6.05
C GLY A 153 -15.35 0.82 -7.05
N PRO A 154 -15.11 -0.50 -7.04
CA PRO A 154 -14.16 -1.14 -7.95
C PRO A 154 -14.57 -1.05 -9.42
N THR A 155 -13.62 -0.66 -10.26
CA THR A 155 -13.73 -0.61 -11.73
C THR A 155 -12.36 -0.95 -12.34
N PRO A 156 -12.23 -1.15 -13.66
CA PRO A 156 -10.91 -1.34 -14.30
C PRO A 156 -9.92 -0.19 -14.03
N ARG A 157 -10.39 1.01 -13.70
CA ARG A 157 -9.53 2.15 -13.36
C ARG A 157 -8.85 2.01 -12.00
N ALA A 158 -9.58 1.49 -11.01
CA ALA A 158 -9.07 1.22 -9.66
C ALA A 158 -9.95 0.14 -9.02
N PHE A 159 -9.35 -0.91 -8.49
CA PHE A 159 -10.06 -2.07 -7.96
C PHE A 159 -9.42 -2.62 -6.69
N ASP A 160 -10.11 -3.53 -6.05
CA ASP A 160 -9.62 -4.26 -4.88
C ASP A 160 -9.57 -5.78 -5.15
N PHE A 161 -9.09 -6.55 -4.18
CA PHE A 161 -8.97 -8.01 -4.33
C PHE A 161 -10.31 -8.76 -4.28
N ARG A 162 -11.42 -8.10 -3.99
CA ARG A 162 -12.75 -8.72 -3.97
C ARG A 162 -13.41 -8.63 -5.35
N GLU A 163 -13.20 -7.49 -6.00
CA GLU A 163 -13.71 -7.19 -7.33
C GLU A 163 -12.54 -6.70 -8.18
N ALA A 164 -11.81 -7.67 -8.75
CA ALA A 164 -10.61 -7.41 -9.54
C ALA A 164 -10.90 -7.44 -11.04
N PHE A 165 -10.02 -6.79 -11.80
CA PHE A 165 -10.07 -6.72 -13.24
C PHE A 165 -8.70 -7.09 -13.82
N ASP A 166 -8.67 -7.71 -15.00
CA ASP A 166 -7.43 -7.94 -15.74
C ASP A 166 -6.98 -6.68 -16.50
N ALA A 167 -5.87 -6.79 -17.23
CA ALA A 167 -5.25 -5.67 -17.92
C ALA A 167 -6.08 -5.13 -19.10
N ASP A 168 -7.03 -5.88 -19.62
CA ASP A 168 -7.94 -5.46 -20.67
C ASP A 168 -9.28 -4.91 -20.13
N GLY A 169 -9.44 -4.92 -18.80
CA GLY A 169 -10.60 -4.40 -18.10
C GLY A 169 -11.73 -5.40 -17.90
N SER A 170 -11.53 -6.68 -18.21
CA SER A 170 -12.51 -7.72 -17.94
C SER A 170 -12.51 -8.12 -16.46
N PRO A 171 -13.67 -8.50 -15.88
CA PRO A 171 -13.73 -9.01 -14.52
C PRO A 171 -12.79 -10.21 -14.31
N TYR A 172 -12.00 -10.17 -13.23
CA TYR A 172 -10.99 -11.17 -12.93
C TYR A 172 -11.22 -11.82 -11.57
N THR A 173 -11.13 -13.16 -11.52
CA THR A 173 -11.24 -13.89 -10.26
C THR A 173 -9.86 -14.32 -9.78
N LEU A 174 -9.39 -13.71 -8.69
CA LEU A 174 -8.14 -14.09 -8.02
C LEU A 174 -8.21 -15.52 -7.50
N ARG A 175 -7.21 -16.32 -7.86
CA ARG A 175 -7.03 -17.66 -7.31
C ARG A 175 -6.26 -17.57 -6.01
N ARG A 176 -6.87 -17.99 -4.90
CA ARG A 176 -6.14 -18.10 -3.64
C ARG A 176 -4.99 -19.10 -3.82
N PRO A 177 -3.75 -18.73 -3.44
CA PRO A 177 -2.68 -19.71 -3.38
C PRO A 177 -3.13 -20.88 -2.49
N ALA A 178 -2.85 -22.10 -2.92
CA ALA A 178 -3.12 -23.29 -2.11
C ALA A 178 -2.38 -23.09 -0.76
N SER A 179 -3.09 -23.20 0.35
CA SER A 179 -2.47 -23.14 1.67
C SER A 179 -1.35 -24.19 1.70
N PRO A 180 -0.13 -23.85 2.14
CA PRO A 180 0.91 -24.86 2.30
C PRO A 180 0.35 -25.94 3.21
N LYS A 181 0.35 -27.18 2.75
CA LYS A 181 -0.03 -28.33 3.58
C LYS A 181 0.94 -28.32 4.76
N ALA A 182 0.38 -28.20 5.99
CA ALA A 182 1.17 -28.41 7.18
C ALA A 182 1.90 -29.75 7.02
N SER A 183 3.23 -29.68 6.92
CA SER A 183 4.05 -30.89 6.95
C SER A 183 3.87 -31.52 8.32
N ALA A 184 3.32 -32.72 8.34
CA ALA A 184 3.16 -33.53 9.55
C ALA A 184 4.50 -33.96 10.10
#